data_6b1a3d3159db6a39567cb06b9c272766
#
_entry.id   6b1a3d3159db6a39567cb06b9c272766
#
_cell.length_a   1.000
_cell.length_b   1.000
_cell.length_c   1.000
_cell.angle_alpha   90.00
_cell.angle_beta   90.00
_cell.angle_gamma   90.00
#
_symmetry.space_group_name_H-M   'P 1'
#
loop_
_entity.id
_entity.type
_entity.pdbx_description
1 polymer ?
#
loop_
_entity_poly.entity_id
_entity_poly.type
_entity_poly.pdbx_seq_one_letter_code
_entity_poly.pdbx_strand_id
1 'polypeptide(L)'
;SVLLKEEIKLLLQEASNLMTNPDDKRGILIEGHTDNQDPKGKIAERYPTNWELSSARAANVVNYLIFKGVMSGRLTASGYADRWPSGATWSEVRSGKVDDMVIGDKNSNPEQRTNNRRIKIIFGVK
;
A
#
# COMPACT_ATOMS: atom_id res chain seq x y z
N SER A 1 2.23 13.95 4.60
CA SER A 1 2.66 13.77 3.23
C SER A 1 2.49 12.34 2.80
N VAL A 2 2.16 12.13 1.55
CA VAL A 2 2.20 10.79 0.95
C VAL A 2 3.63 10.30 0.77
N LEU A 3 4.60 11.16 1.01
CA LEU A 3 6.01 10.81 1.00
C LEU A 3 6.30 9.81 2.11
N LEU A 4 7.34 9.02 1.91
CA LEU A 4 7.71 7.97 2.86
C LEU A 4 8.28 8.59 4.14
N LYS A 5 7.84 8.06 5.29
CA LYS A 5 8.41 8.41 6.59
C LYS A 5 9.77 7.75 6.74
N GLU A 6 10.62 8.31 7.59
CA GLU A 6 11.99 7.81 7.78
C GLU A 6 12.03 6.35 8.24
N GLU A 7 11.11 5.96 9.17
CA GLU A 7 11.06 4.57 9.64
C GLU A 7 10.76 3.60 8.50
N ILE A 8 9.85 3.99 7.60
CA ILE A 8 9.49 3.16 6.45
C ILE A 8 10.65 3.09 5.47
N LYS A 9 11.38 4.20 5.28
CA LYS A 9 12.56 4.22 4.40
C LYS A 9 13.62 3.24 4.88
N LEU A 10 13.88 3.18 6.18
CA LEU A 10 14.85 2.25 6.74
C LEU A 10 14.45 0.80 6.50
N LEU A 11 13.17 0.48 6.74
CA LEU A 11 12.65 -0.87 6.48
C LEU A 11 12.73 -1.23 5.00
N LEU A 12 12.41 -0.29 4.12
CA LEU A 12 12.48 -0.50 2.68
C LEU A 12 13.91 -0.64 2.20
N GLN A 13 14.86 0.05 2.82
CA GLN A 13 16.27 -0.09 2.48
C GLN A 13 16.77 -1.51 2.78
N GLU A 14 16.39 -2.07 3.93
CA GLU A 14 16.73 -3.44 4.28
C GLU A 14 16.07 -4.43 3.32
N ALA A 15 14.79 -4.21 3.03
CA ALA A 15 14.06 -5.06 2.07
C ALA A 15 14.67 -4.98 0.68
N SER A 16 15.11 -3.81 0.24
CA SER A 16 15.70 -3.64 -1.09
C SER A 16 16.99 -4.44 -1.24
N ASN A 17 17.76 -4.62 -0.17
CA ASN A 17 18.95 -5.46 -0.21
C ASN A 17 18.63 -6.91 -0.58
N LEU A 18 17.47 -7.42 -0.15
CA LEU A 18 16.99 -8.74 -0.53
C LEU A 18 16.43 -8.77 -1.96
N MET A 19 15.87 -7.66 -2.40
CA MET A 19 15.22 -7.53 -3.71
C MET A 19 16.21 -7.31 -4.85
N THR A 20 17.45 -6.93 -4.58
CA THR A 20 18.43 -6.57 -5.61
C THR A 20 19.26 -7.75 -6.10
N ASN A 21 18.98 -8.97 -5.64
CA ASN A 21 19.67 -10.16 -6.16
C ASN A 21 19.36 -10.30 -7.65
N PRO A 22 20.39 -10.27 -8.53
CA PRO A 22 20.17 -10.32 -9.97
C PRO A 22 19.59 -11.66 -10.46
N ASP A 23 19.68 -12.71 -9.65
CA ASP A 23 19.14 -14.02 -10.00
C ASP A 23 17.66 -14.13 -9.65
N ASP A 24 17.13 -13.24 -8.83
CA ASP A 24 15.71 -13.24 -8.43
C ASP A 24 14.91 -12.46 -9.46
N LYS A 25 14.04 -13.15 -10.19
CA LYS A 25 13.20 -12.56 -11.24
C LYS A 25 11.73 -12.49 -10.84
N ARG A 26 11.39 -12.82 -9.59
CA ARG A 26 9.99 -12.78 -9.14
C ARG A 26 9.41 -11.39 -9.25
N GLY A 27 8.14 -11.30 -9.63
CA GLY A 27 7.40 -10.05 -9.57
C GLY A 27 7.19 -9.61 -8.13
N ILE A 28 7.15 -8.32 -7.91
CA ILE A 28 6.96 -7.70 -6.60
C ILE A 28 5.78 -6.74 -6.70
N LEU A 29 4.71 -7.01 -5.96
CA LEU A 29 3.53 -6.15 -5.92
C LEU A 29 3.60 -5.28 -4.68
N ILE A 30 3.47 -3.98 -4.87
CA ILE A 30 3.38 -3.01 -3.77
C ILE A 30 1.94 -2.57 -3.66
N GLU A 31 1.29 -2.86 -2.53
CA GLU A 31 -0.10 -2.48 -2.27
C GLU A 31 -0.16 -1.32 -1.30
N GLY A 32 -0.91 -0.28 -1.68
CA GLY A 32 -1.24 0.82 -0.77
C GLY A 32 -2.67 0.67 -0.25
N HIS A 33 -2.84 0.88 1.05
CA HIS A 33 -4.14 0.80 1.73
C HIS A 33 -4.33 2.01 2.62
N THR A 34 -5.59 2.44 2.78
CA THR A 34 -5.95 3.55 3.65
C THR A 34 -6.98 3.10 4.69
N ASP A 35 -7.23 3.96 5.69
CA ASP A 35 -8.44 3.85 6.49
C ASP A 35 -9.63 4.41 5.72
N ASN A 36 -10.79 4.50 6.37
CA ASN A 36 -12.02 4.98 5.73
C ASN A 36 -12.24 6.49 5.82
N GLN A 37 -11.26 7.24 6.31
CA GLN A 37 -11.36 8.70 6.37
C GLN A 37 -10.91 9.29 5.04
N ASP A 38 -11.68 10.25 4.52
CA ASP A 38 -11.31 10.92 3.28
C ASP A 38 -10.07 11.79 3.46
N PRO A 39 -9.24 11.92 2.42
CA PRO A 39 -8.13 12.87 2.47
C PRO A 39 -8.64 14.30 2.75
N LYS A 40 -7.84 15.09 3.48
CA LYS A 40 -8.22 16.44 3.88
C LYS A 40 -7.08 17.43 3.61
N GLY A 41 -7.44 18.71 3.55
CA GLY A 41 -6.46 19.80 3.40
C GLY A 41 -5.71 19.74 2.08
N LYS A 42 -4.42 20.03 2.14
CA LYS A 42 -3.57 20.06 0.94
C LYS A 42 -3.43 18.69 0.28
N ILE A 43 -3.50 17.62 1.05
CA ILE A 43 -3.46 16.27 0.51
C ILE A 43 -4.66 16.05 -0.40
N ALA A 44 -5.85 16.49 0.01
CA ALA A 44 -7.07 16.33 -0.78
C ALA A 44 -7.02 17.10 -2.10
N GLU A 45 -6.31 18.21 -2.17
CA GLU A 45 -6.15 18.98 -3.41
C GLU A 45 -5.44 18.15 -4.48
N ARG A 46 -4.50 17.33 -4.08
CA ARG A 46 -3.69 16.52 -4.98
C ARG A 46 -4.21 15.09 -5.11
N TYR A 47 -4.80 14.55 -4.04
CA TYR A 47 -5.33 13.19 -3.97
C TYR A 47 -6.74 13.25 -3.40
N PRO A 48 -7.76 13.51 -4.24
CA PRO A 48 -9.11 13.78 -3.75
C PRO A 48 -9.78 12.62 -3.01
N THR A 49 -9.46 11.39 -3.38
CA THR A 49 -10.04 10.20 -2.73
C THR A 49 -8.95 9.27 -2.25
N ASN A 50 -9.34 8.27 -1.48
CA ASN A 50 -8.41 7.25 -1.01
C ASN A 50 -7.85 6.39 -2.15
N TRP A 51 -8.53 6.34 -3.30
CA TRP A 51 -8.02 5.63 -4.46
C TRP A 51 -6.72 6.27 -4.98
N GLU A 52 -6.72 7.59 -5.20
CA GLU A 52 -5.51 8.29 -5.64
C GLU A 52 -4.44 8.25 -4.56
N LEU A 53 -4.84 8.44 -3.29
CA LEU A 53 -3.90 8.48 -2.19
C LEU A 53 -3.17 7.15 -2.01
N SER A 54 -3.91 6.04 -1.98
CA SER A 54 -3.30 4.71 -1.82
C SER A 54 -2.40 4.36 -3.00
N SER A 55 -2.83 4.70 -4.21
CA SER A 55 -2.05 4.47 -5.42
C SER A 55 -0.75 5.29 -5.42
N ALA A 56 -0.83 6.55 -4.99
CA ALA A 56 0.35 7.41 -4.89
C ALA A 56 1.35 6.90 -3.85
N ARG A 57 0.86 6.42 -2.72
CA ARG A 57 1.73 5.84 -1.70
C ARG A 57 2.45 4.60 -2.21
N ALA A 58 1.74 3.71 -2.90
CA ALA A 58 2.35 2.54 -3.52
C ALA A 58 3.39 2.94 -4.57
N ALA A 59 3.07 3.93 -5.41
CA ALA A 59 3.99 4.44 -6.42
C ALA A 59 5.25 5.05 -5.79
N ASN A 60 5.11 5.75 -4.69
CA ASN A 60 6.27 6.32 -3.98
C ASN A 60 7.20 5.22 -3.46
N VAL A 61 6.64 4.10 -2.98
CA VAL A 61 7.44 2.94 -2.57
C VAL A 61 8.17 2.34 -3.77
N VAL A 62 7.47 2.16 -4.89
CA VAL A 62 8.08 1.65 -6.13
C VAL A 62 9.26 2.54 -6.54
N ASN A 63 9.07 3.85 -6.58
CA ASN A 63 10.12 4.78 -6.96
C ASN A 63 11.33 4.71 -6.01
N TYR A 64 11.07 4.57 -4.73
CA TYR A 64 12.14 4.41 -3.74
C TYR A 64 12.94 3.12 -3.97
N LEU A 65 12.24 2.01 -4.24
CA LEU A 65 12.89 0.73 -4.51
C LEU A 65 13.74 0.78 -5.79
N ILE A 66 13.24 1.45 -6.83
CA ILE A 66 14.01 1.66 -8.06
C ILE A 66 15.27 2.46 -7.76
N PHE A 67 15.14 3.52 -6.97
CA PHE A 67 16.28 4.33 -6.54
C PHE A 67 17.33 3.49 -5.81
N LYS A 68 16.89 2.48 -5.06
CA LYS A 68 17.77 1.55 -4.33
C LYS A 68 18.31 0.40 -5.19
N GLY A 69 17.99 0.37 -6.46
CA GLY A 69 18.56 -0.61 -7.40
C GLY A 69 17.67 -1.81 -7.72
N VAL A 70 16.42 -1.81 -7.28
CA VAL A 70 15.49 -2.87 -7.66
C VAL A 70 15.09 -2.67 -9.13
N MET A 71 15.12 -3.73 -9.91
CA MET A 71 14.80 -3.68 -11.33
C MET A 71 13.33 -3.31 -11.53
N SER A 72 13.06 -2.23 -12.27
CA SER A 72 11.71 -1.69 -12.43
C SER A 72 10.74 -2.68 -13.06
N GLY A 73 11.20 -3.54 -13.95
CA GLY A 73 10.34 -4.53 -14.61
C GLY A 73 9.75 -5.59 -13.68
N ARG A 74 10.24 -5.68 -12.45
CA ARG A 74 9.70 -6.58 -11.44
C ARG A 74 8.58 -5.95 -10.61
N LEU A 75 8.44 -4.63 -10.64
CA LEU A 75 7.62 -3.88 -9.69
C LEU A 75 6.26 -3.53 -10.27
N THR A 76 5.23 -3.65 -9.43
CA THR A 76 3.87 -3.19 -9.73
C THR A 76 3.35 -2.41 -8.54
N ALA A 77 2.73 -1.27 -8.78
CA ALA A 77 2.06 -0.48 -7.75
C ALA A 77 0.55 -0.66 -7.88
N SER A 78 -0.12 -0.82 -6.75
CA SER A 78 -1.56 -1.04 -6.70
C SER A 78 -2.16 -0.31 -5.51
N GLY A 79 -3.26 0.41 -5.72
CA GLY A 79 -3.98 1.11 -4.66
C GLY A 79 -5.35 0.50 -4.44
N TYR A 80 -5.68 0.19 -3.19
CA TYR A 80 -6.96 -0.42 -2.82
C TYR A 80 -7.87 0.51 -2.03
N ALA A 81 -7.47 1.76 -1.82
CA ALA A 81 -8.22 2.71 -1.00
C ALA A 81 -8.50 2.10 0.38
N ASP A 82 -9.73 2.23 0.87
CA ASP A 82 -10.17 1.65 2.14
C ASP A 82 -10.89 0.30 1.96
N ARG A 83 -10.90 -0.24 0.74
CA ARG A 83 -11.73 -1.40 0.39
C ARG A 83 -11.20 -2.72 0.91
N TRP A 84 -9.99 -2.76 1.43
CA TRP A 84 -9.37 -3.98 1.94
C TRP A 84 -8.84 -3.78 3.36
N PRO A 85 -9.72 -3.81 4.37
CA PRO A 85 -9.29 -3.67 5.77
C PRO A 85 -8.32 -4.76 6.17
N SER A 86 -7.44 -4.45 7.11
CA SER A 86 -6.49 -5.41 7.66
C SER A 86 -7.22 -6.64 8.21
N GLY A 87 -6.76 -7.82 7.85
CA GLY A 87 -7.35 -9.08 8.26
C GLY A 87 -8.39 -9.65 7.30
N ALA A 88 -8.91 -8.86 6.35
CA ALA A 88 -9.82 -9.38 5.35
C ALA A 88 -9.05 -10.21 4.30
N THR A 89 -9.66 -11.29 3.85
CA THR A 89 -9.05 -12.15 2.83
C THR A 89 -9.38 -11.63 1.43
N TRP A 90 -8.54 -12.02 0.48
CA TRP A 90 -8.76 -11.72 -0.94
C TRP A 90 -10.16 -12.18 -1.38
N SER A 91 -10.53 -13.39 -0.99
CA SER A 91 -11.84 -13.97 -1.34
C SER A 91 -12.99 -13.13 -0.79
N GLU A 92 -12.91 -12.70 0.47
CA GLU A 92 -13.94 -11.86 1.09
C GLU A 92 -14.10 -10.54 0.35
N VAL A 93 -12.99 -9.90 0.02
CA VAL A 93 -13.00 -8.63 -0.70
C VAL A 93 -13.61 -8.80 -2.09
N ARG A 94 -13.17 -9.81 -2.83
CA ARG A 94 -13.61 -10.02 -4.22
C ARG A 94 -15.05 -10.50 -4.32
N SER A 95 -15.56 -11.18 -3.30
CA SER A 95 -16.94 -11.68 -3.31
C SER A 95 -17.98 -10.63 -2.88
N GLY A 96 -17.54 -9.43 -2.52
CA GLY A 96 -18.43 -8.37 -2.07
C GLY A 96 -18.88 -8.49 -0.61
N LYS A 97 -18.27 -9.39 0.16
CA LYS A 97 -18.58 -9.53 1.60
C LYS A 97 -18.06 -8.37 2.44
N VAL A 98 -17.05 -7.65 1.94
CA VAL A 98 -16.50 -6.47 2.62
C VAL A 98 -17.24 -5.25 2.08
N ASP A 99 -18.41 -4.99 2.63
CA ASP A 99 -19.24 -3.85 2.27
C ASP A 99 -18.93 -2.63 3.15
N ASP A 100 -19.64 -1.53 2.93
CA ASP A 100 -19.42 -0.29 3.68
C ASP A 100 -19.61 -0.45 5.18
N MET A 101 -20.55 -1.32 5.60
CA MET A 101 -20.76 -1.59 7.03
C MET A 101 -19.55 -2.29 7.64
N VAL A 102 -19.03 -3.30 6.97
CA VAL A 102 -17.81 -4.02 7.43
C VAL A 102 -16.63 -3.08 7.47
N ILE A 103 -16.47 -2.26 6.44
CA ILE A 103 -15.37 -1.26 6.40
C ILE A 103 -15.50 -0.29 7.57
N GLY A 104 -16.70 0.19 7.86
CA GLY A 104 -16.95 1.06 9.02
C GLY A 104 -16.57 0.38 10.33
N ASP A 105 -16.98 -0.86 10.52
CA ASP A 105 -16.68 -1.63 11.72
C ASP A 105 -15.18 -1.87 11.90
N LYS A 106 -14.46 -2.08 10.81
CA LYS A 106 -13.01 -2.32 10.81
C LYS A 106 -12.19 -1.03 10.95
N ASN A 107 -12.85 0.12 11.05
CA ASN A 107 -12.22 1.42 11.25
C ASN A 107 -12.83 2.15 12.46
N SER A 108 -13.34 1.38 13.44
CA SER A 108 -14.11 1.92 14.58
C SER A 108 -13.27 2.66 15.61
N ASN A 109 -11.96 2.46 15.61
CA ASN A 109 -11.08 3.07 16.60
C ASN A 109 -9.74 3.44 15.96
N PRO A 110 -8.94 4.30 16.64
CA PRO A 110 -7.65 4.73 16.09
C PRO A 110 -6.67 3.61 15.77
N GLU A 111 -6.65 2.56 16.59
CA GLU A 111 -5.76 1.42 16.36
C GLU A 111 -6.09 0.70 15.06
N GLN A 112 -7.37 0.41 14.83
CA GLN A 112 -7.81 -0.20 13.58
C GLN A 112 -7.48 0.67 12.37
N ARG A 113 -7.73 1.98 12.47
CA ARG A 113 -7.41 2.90 11.38
C ARG A 113 -5.92 2.93 11.07
N THR A 114 -5.08 2.91 12.11
CA THR A 114 -3.62 2.85 11.93
C THR A 114 -3.21 1.56 11.21
N ASN A 115 -3.79 0.43 11.60
CA ASN A 115 -3.48 -0.85 10.97
C ASN A 115 -3.92 -0.89 9.50
N ASN A 116 -4.98 -0.17 9.15
CA ASN A 116 -5.47 -0.11 7.77
C ASN A 116 -4.61 0.80 6.88
N ARG A 117 -3.98 1.82 7.45
CA ARG A 117 -3.06 2.70 6.72
C ARG A 117 -1.70 2.00 6.59
N ARG A 118 -1.58 1.16 5.57
CA ARG A 118 -0.40 0.31 5.42
C ARG A 118 0.06 0.18 3.97
N ILE A 119 1.30 -0.19 3.83
CA ILE A 119 1.90 -0.67 2.58
C ILE A 119 2.16 -2.16 2.76
N LYS A 120 1.81 -2.94 1.78
CA LYS A 120 2.07 -4.37 1.79
C LYS A 120 2.93 -4.73 0.58
N ILE A 121 3.94 -5.55 0.80
CA ILE A 121 4.86 -5.98 -0.25
C ILE A 121 4.67 -7.48 -0.45
N ILE A 122 4.34 -7.89 -1.67
CA ILE A 122 4.07 -9.29 -1.99
C ILE A 122 5.03 -9.74 -3.06
N PHE A 123 5.77 -10.81 -2.77
CA PHE A 123 6.71 -11.44 -3.71
C PHE A 123 6.05 -12.59 -4.45
N GLY A 124 6.55 -12.86 -5.66
CA GLY A 124 6.11 -14.00 -6.43
C GLY A 124 4.92 -13.74 -7.33
N VAL A 125 4.49 -12.49 -7.42
CA VAL A 125 3.42 -12.08 -8.34
C VAL A 125 3.99 -12.02 -9.75
N LYS A 126 3.22 -12.46 -10.70
CA LYS A 126 3.63 -12.44 -12.10
C LYS A 126 3.54 -11.05 -12.70
#